data_7a14455414ac3e46040b50179d1a477f
#
_entry.id   7a14455414ac3e46040b50179d1a477f
#
_cell.length_a   1.000
_cell.length_b   1.000
_cell.length_c   1.000
_cell.angle_alpha   90.00
_cell.angle_beta   90.00
_cell.angle_gamma   90.00
#
_symmetry.space_group_name_H-M   'P 1'
#
loop_
_entity.id
_entity.type
_entity.pdbx_description
1 polymer ?
#
loop_
_entity_poly.entity_id
_entity_poly.type
_entity_poly.pdbx_seq_one_letter_code
_entity_poly.pdbx_strand_id
1 'polypeptide(L)' 'MTNGSPKDRGSADRYYGRQFEPHYYPNGTGKGVRVHQVFMTEQQIADYKDGWDNEEDRKDWG' A
#
# COMPACT_ATOMS: atom_id res chain seq x y z
N MET A 1 6.86 -14.15 2.32
CA MET A 1 6.06 -12.95 2.55
C MET A 1 6.16 -12.03 1.33
N THR A 2 5.06 -11.68 0.74
CA THR A 2 5.06 -10.83 -0.45
C THR A 2 4.96 -9.36 -0.04
N ASN A 3 5.75 -8.52 -0.67
CA ASN A 3 5.78 -7.08 -0.36
C ASN A 3 4.82 -6.28 -1.23
N GLY A 4 3.81 -6.94 -1.77
CA GLY A 4 2.88 -6.29 -2.68
C GLY A 4 1.46 -6.23 -2.20
N SER A 5 1.16 -6.74 -1.00
CA SER A 5 -0.22 -6.75 -0.50
C SER A 5 -0.74 -5.33 -0.27
N PRO A 6 -2.08 -5.14 -0.29
CA PRO A 6 -2.64 -3.81 -0.02
C PRO A 6 -2.15 -3.20 1.27
N LYS A 7 -2.11 -3.97 2.34
CA LYS A 7 -1.65 -3.48 3.65
C LYS A 7 -0.18 -3.06 3.59
N ASP A 8 0.67 -3.85 2.96
CA ASP A 8 2.09 -3.51 2.82
C ASP A 8 2.27 -2.22 2.02
N ARG A 9 1.49 -2.03 0.97
CA ARG A 9 1.61 -0.82 0.15
C ARG A 9 1.10 0.41 0.89
N GLY A 10 0.03 0.26 1.67
CA GLY A 10 -0.46 1.36 2.49
C GLY A 10 0.57 1.81 3.51
N SER A 11 1.15 0.86 4.22
CA SER A 11 2.20 1.13 5.19
C SER A 11 3.42 1.79 4.54
N ALA A 12 3.87 1.27 3.39
CA ALA A 12 5.02 1.82 2.69
C ALA A 12 4.75 3.25 2.20
N ASP A 13 3.59 3.50 1.64
CA ASP A 13 3.26 4.83 1.13
C ASP A 13 3.21 5.86 2.27
N ARG A 14 2.68 5.46 3.42
CA ARG A 14 2.68 6.33 4.60
C ARG A 14 4.11 6.60 5.07
N TYR A 15 4.93 5.55 5.15
CA TYR A 15 6.30 5.68 5.60
C TYR A 15 7.10 6.67 4.73
N TYR A 16 6.92 6.58 3.41
CA TYR A 16 7.65 7.43 2.48
C TYR A 16 6.97 8.77 2.22
N GLY A 17 5.87 9.07 2.90
CA GLY A 17 5.19 10.36 2.73
C GLY A 17 4.47 10.51 1.40
N ARG A 18 4.08 9.40 0.78
CA ARG A 18 3.35 9.42 -0.47
C ARG A 18 1.88 9.72 -0.24
N GLN A 19 1.17 10.01 -1.33
CA GLN A 19 -0.26 10.27 -1.24
C GLN A 19 -1.03 8.98 -0.97
N PHE A 20 -2.18 9.12 -0.31
CA PHE A 20 -3.10 8.01 -0.10
C PHE A 20 -3.68 7.59 -1.45
N GLU A 21 -3.24 6.45 -1.96
CA GLU A 21 -3.65 5.96 -3.27
C GLU A 21 -3.70 4.43 -3.23
N PRO A 22 -4.87 3.85 -2.93
CA PRO A 22 -5.01 2.40 -2.83
C PRO A 22 -4.56 1.68 -4.09
N HIS A 23 -3.69 0.70 -3.89
CA HIS A 23 -3.17 -0.15 -4.96
C HIS A 23 -2.48 -1.35 -4.33
N TYR A 24 -2.18 -2.36 -5.16
CA TYR A 24 -1.35 -3.46 -4.70
C TYR A 24 -0.72 -4.17 -5.89
N TYR A 25 0.20 -5.09 -5.58
CA TYR A 25 0.92 -5.88 -6.58
C TYR A 25 0.73 -7.35 -6.26
N PRO A 26 -0.16 -8.07 -6.98
CA PRO A 26 -0.48 -9.47 -6.64
C PRO A 26 0.72 -10.39 -6.66
N ASN A 27 1.73 -10.11 -7.48
CA ASN A 27 2.92 -10.93 -7.62
C ASN A 27 4.15 -10.34 -6.94
N GLY A 28 3.95 -9.35 -6.08
CA GLY A 28 5.04 -8.67 -5.41
C GLY A 28 5.47 -7.40 -6.12
N THR A 29 6.06 -6.50 -5.35
CA THR A 29 6.51 -5.21 -5.84
C THR A 29 7.56 -5.39 -6.94
N GLY A 30 7.38 -4.71 -8.05
CA GLY A 30 8.32 -4.77 -9.17
C GLY A 30 8.14 -5.97 -10.07
N LYS A 31 7.19 -6.85 -9.75
CA LYS A 31 6.94 -8.06 -10.56
C LYS A 31 5.47 -8.11 -10.95
N GLY A 32 5.15 -7.63 -12.11
CA GLY A 32 3.81 -7.70 -12.63
C GLY A 32 3.08 -6.38 -12.62
N VAL A 33 1.79 -6.43 -12.81
CA VAL A 33 0.95 -5.26 -13.03
C VAL A 33 0.43 -4.70 -11.71
N ARG A 34 0.52 -3.39 -11.57
CA ARG A 34 -0.09 -2.68 -10.46
C ARG A 34 -1.61 -2.73 -10.59
N VAL A 35 -2.29 -3.15 -9.54
CA VAL A 35 -3.75 -3.14 -9.48
C VAL A 35 -4.19 -1.85 -8.81
N HIS A 36 -4.91 -1.02 -9.57
CA HIS A 36 -5.39 0.28 -9.08
C HIS A 36 -6.69 0.14 -8.30
N GLN A 37 -7.03 1.18 -7.56
CA GLN A 37 -8.21 1.20 -6.70
C GLN A 37 -9.49 0.75 -7.42
N VAL A 38 -9.67 1.13 -8.67
CA VAL A 38 -10.89 0.81 -9.42
C VAL A 38 -11.09 -0.70 -9.59
N PHE A 39 -10.02 -1.48 -9.48
CA PHE A 39 -10.05 -2.94 -9.60
C PHE A 39 -9.92 -3.64 -8.25
N MET A 40 -9.83 -2.90 -7.17
CA MET A 40 -9.70 -3.47 -5.83
C MET A 40 -11.07 -3.71 -5.22
N THR A 41 -11.16 -4.78 -4.42
CA THR A 41 -12.37 -5.02 -3.62
C THR A 41 -12.40 -4.04 -2.45
N GLU A 42 -13.57 -3.92 -1.82
CA GLU A 42 -13.71 -3.09 -0.62
C GLU A 42 -12.76 -3.55 0.47
N GLN A 43 -12.57 -4.85 0.62
CA GLN A 43 -11.65 -5.40 1.62
C GLN A 43 -10.21 -5.01 1.32
N GLN A 44 -9.82 -5.05 0.06
CA GLN A 44 -8.47 -4.68 -0.33
C GLN A 44 -8.20 -3.19 -0.08
N ILE A 45 -9.16 -2.35 -0.37
CA ILE A 45 -9.05 -0.92 -0.09
C ILE A 45 -8.96 -0.68 1.41
N ALA A 46 -9.78 -1.40 2.20
CA ALA A 46 -9.74 -1.31 3.65
C ALA A 46 -8.39 -1.77 4.20
N ASP A 47 -7.81 -2.81 3.61
CA ASP A 47 -6.48 -3.29 4.02
C ASP A 47 -5.40 -2.26 3.74
N TYR A 48 -5.46 -1.59 2.59
CA TYR A 48 -4.54 -0.51 2.28
C TYR A 48 -4.66 0.61 3.30
N LYS A 49 -5.88 1.02 3.60
CA LYS A 49 -6.14 2.06 4.59
C LYS A 49 -5.66 1.65 5.98
N ASP A 50 -5.84 0.38 6.32
CA ASP A 50 -5.38 -0.16 7.59
C ASP A 50 -3.86 -0.05 7.72
N GLY A 51 -3.14 -0.44 6.69
CA GLY A 51 -1.69 -0.28 6.67
C GLY A 51 -1.27 1.19 6.75
N TRP A 52 -1.97 2.05 6.04
CA TRP A 52 -1.72 3.48 6.08
C TRP A 52 -1.94 4.06 7.47
N ASP A 53 -3.10 3.76 8.09
CA ASP A 53 -3.47 4.34 9.37
C ASP A 53 -2.63 3.79 10.52
N ASN A 54 -2.14 2.56 10.40
CA ASN A 54 -1.36 1.91 11.46
C ASN A 54 0.14 2.12 11.34
N GLU A 55 0.60 2.75 10.27
CA GLU A 55 2.03 3.06 10.13
C GLU A 55 2.36 4.29 10.93
N GLU A 56 3.09 4.09 12.02
CA GLU A 56 3.49 5.17 12.91
C GLU A 56 4.83 5.78 12.54
N ASP A 57 5.67 5.00 11.87
CA ASP A 57 6.99 5.47 11.49
C ASP A 57 6.92 6.22 10.17
N ARG A 58 7.73 7.24 10.07
CA ARG A 58 7.87 8.01 8.84
C ARG A 58 9.33 8.21 8.57
N LYS A 59 9.68 8.16 7.30
CA LYS A 59 11.02 8.53 6.90
C LYS A 59 11.23 10.02 7.18
N ASP A 60 12.31 10.32 7.86
CA ASP A 60 12.65 11.70 8.16
C ASP A 60 13.28 12.35 6.94
N TRP A 61 12.59 13.29 6.37
CA TRP A 61 13.05 14.02 5.19
C TRP A 61 13.77 15.33 5.54
N GLY A 62 13.67 15.70 6.79
CA GLY A 62 14.21 16.94 7.28
C GLY A 62 15.66 16.84 7.64
#